data_ed02255fcd377ac2b17c29aaf49944ae
#
_entry.id   ed02255fcd377ac2b17c29aaf49944ae
#
_cell.length_a   1.000
_cell.length_b   1.000
_cell.length_c   1.000
_cell.angle_alpha   90.00
_cell.angle_beta   90.00
_cell.angle_gamma   90.00
#
_symmetry.space_group_name_H-M   'P 1'
#
loop_
_entity.id
_entity.type
_entity.pdbx_description
1 polymer ?
#
loop_
_entity_poly.entity_id
_entity_poly.type
_entity_poly.pdbx_seq_one_letter_code
_entity_poly.pdbx_strand_id
1 'polypeptide(L)'
;MNSDFLELLKQSNGNEESFKKMINEHKNIINNDFIIKIDNQEFTYSPLTYCLDNKMSDLGIILIEQGANINYKTKPNEDFPLLIACRYGLENVVKKLLLCKNTDINCLNKKNETWISILMNNRNITIYKLMQEYILKNKKDYKSKDILKDNNKNIKTKKYINNKKKKIINSLSFDFPLEYNTEYINSKLSKYYFLYF
;
A
#
# COMPACT_ATOMS: atom_id res chain seq x y z
N MET A 1 -7.29 -8.63 27.62
CA MET A 1 -8.15 -9.47 26.78
C MET A 1 -7.30 -9.94 25.62
N ASN A 2 -6.94 -11.23 25.56
CA ASN A 2 -6.27 -11.77 24.38
C ASN A 2 -7.32 -11.81 23.27
N SER A 3 -7.00 -11.30 22.08
CA SER A 3 -7.93 -11.42 20.97
C SER A 3 -7.97 -12.87 20.49
N ASP A 4 -9.12 -13.34 20.03
CA ASP A 4 -9.29 -14.67 19.46
C ASP A 4 -8.29 -14.93 18.33
N PHE A 5 -7.94 -13.86 17.57
CA PHE A 5 -6.91 -13.94 16.54
C PHE A 5 -5.51 -14.29 17.08
N LEU A 6 -5.08 -13.65 18.17
CA LEU A 6 -3.76 -13.92 18.76
C LEU A 6 -3.68 -15.35 19.33
N GLU A 7 -4.79 -15.85 19.83
CA GLU A 7 -4.87 -17.24 20.31
C GLU A 7 -4.73 -18.23 19.13
N LEU A 8 -5.45 -18.00 18.02
CA LEU A 8 -5.31 -18.81 16.80
C LEU A 8 -3.91 -18.73 16.21
N LEU A 9 -3.30 -17.56 16.23
CA LEU A 9 -1.94 -17.38 15.74
C LEU A 9 -0.94 -18.22 16.55
N LYS A 10 -1.08 -18.25 17.89
CA LYS A 10 -0.27 -19.08 18.77
C LYS A 10 -0.48 -20.57 18.51
N GLN A 11 -1.75 -21.00 18.38
CA GLN A 11 -2.10 -22.40 18.16
C GLN A 11 -1.58 -22.92 16.80
N SER A 12 -1.51 -22.04 15.78
CA SER A 12 -0.92 -22.42 14.49
C SER A 12 0.58 -22.69 14.56
N ASN A 13 1.27 -22.20 15.60
CA ASN A 13 2.70 -22.33 15.81
C ASN A 13 3.55 -21.95 14.58
N GLY A 14 3.09 -20.94 13.81
CA GLY A 14 3.75 -20.49 12.57
C GLY A 14 3.57 -21.43 11.38
N ASN A 15 2.80 -22.51 11.51
CA ASN A 15 2.50 -23.41 10.42
C ASN A 15 1.39 -22.84 9.53
N GLU A 16 1.69 -22.58 8.25
CA GLU A 16 0.77 -21.95 7.28
C GLU A 16 -0.49 -22.76 7.03
N GLU A 17 -0.36 -24.09 6.87
CA GLU A 17 -1.51 -24.96 6.60
C GLU A 17 -2.45 -25.02 7.80
N SER A 18 -1.88 -25.11 9.01
CA SER A 18 -2.64 -25.06 10.25
C SER A 18 -3.36 -23.71 10.39
N PHE A 19 -2.64 -22.61 10.16
CA PHE A 19 -3.21 -21.27 10.21
C PHE A 19 -4.33 -21.08 9.18
N LYS A 20 -4.13 -21.52 7.95
CA LYS A 20 -5.13 -21.44 6.89
C LYS A 20 -6.40 -22.23 7.23
N LYS A 21 -6.24 -23.42 7.79
CA LYS A 21 -7.38 -24.23 8.26
C LYS A 21 -8.15 -23.51 9.35
N MET A 22 -7.47 -23.00 10.38
CA MET A 22 -8.09 -22.28 11.49
C MET A 22 -8.80 -21.00 11.04
N ILE A 23 -8.21 -20.22 10.14
CA ILE A 23 -8.84 -19.02 9.59
C ILE A 23 -10.09 -19.36 8.77
N ASN A 24 -10.09 -20.48 8.03
CA ASN A 24 -11.27 -20.95 7.30
C ASN A 24 -12.42 -21.35 8.24
N GLU A 25 -12.10 -21.94 9.39
CA GLU A 25 -13.09 -22.34 10.40
C GLU A 25 -13.62 -21.12 11.19
N HIS A 26 -12.81 -20.05 11.33
CA HIS A 26 -13.12 -18.86 12.13
C HIS A 26 -13.13 -17.57 11.29
N LYS A 27 -13.84 -17.56 10.16
CA LYS A 27 -13.87 -16.41 9.22
C LYS A 27 -14.34 -15.09 9.85
N ASN A 28 -15.14 -15.15 10.90
CA ASN A 28 -15.65 -13.99 11.61
C ASN A 28 -14.55 -13.14 12.25
N ILE A 29 -13.37 -13.70 12.53
CA ILE A 29 -12.28 -12.95 13.18
C ILE A 29 -11.35 -12.23 12.20
N ILE A 30 -11.41 -12.51 10.89
CA ILE A 30 -10.48 -11.99 9.89
C ILE A 30 -10.44 -10.46 9.87
N ASN A 31 -11.57 -9.82 10.16
CA ASN A 31 -11.72 -8.37 10.12
C ASN A 31 -12.01 -7.75 11.50
N ASN A 32 -11.94 -8.54 12.58
CA ASN A 32 -12.09 -8.02 13.93
C ASN A 32 -10.78 -7.34 14.35
N ASP A 33 -10.86 -6.07 14.67
CA ASP A 33 -9.72 -5.36 15.21
C ASP A 33 -9.50 -5.70 16.70
N PHE A 34 -8.27 -5.50 17.15
CA PHE A 34 -7.87 -5.75 18.53
C PHE A 34 -6.80 -4.77 18.99
N ILE A 35 -6.68 -4.62 20.30
CA ILE A 35 -5.78 -3.65 20.92
C ILE A 35 -4.60 -4.39 21.55
N ILE A 36 -3.40 -3.90 21.28
CA ILE A 36 -2.16 -4.28 21.96
C ILE A 36 -1.62 -3.07 22.72
N LYS A 37 -1.25 -3.28 23.97
CA LYS A 37 -0.62 -2.27 24.81
C LYS A 37 0.89 -2.51 24.86
N ILE A 38 1.66 -1.50 24.45
CA ILE A 38 3.12 -1.47 24.50
C ILE A 38 3.52 -0.18 25.18
N ASP A 39 4.28 -0.23 26.26
CA ASP A 39 4.77 0.95 27.01
C ASP A 39 3.66 1.99 27.31
N ASN A 40 2.52 1.52 27.81
CA ASN A 40 1.31 2.30 28.11
C ASN A 40 0.62 2.96 26.90
N GLN A 41 1.08 2.67 25.69
CA GLN A 41 0.43 3.11 24.45
C GLN A 41 -0.44 2.00 23.87
N GLU A 42 -1.64 2.35 23.43
CA GLU A 42 -2.56 1.43 22.76
C GLU A 42 -2.40 1.48 21.24
N PHE A 43 -2.23 0.30 20.67
CA PHE A 43 -2.16 0.09 19.23
C PHE A 43 -3.35 -0.76 18.80
N THR A 44 -4.12 -0.30 17.81
CA THR A 44 -5.22 -1.07 17.25
C THR A 44 -4.80 -1.65 15.89
N TYR A 45 -4.93 -2.95 15.76
CA TYR A 45 -4.60 -3.72 14.56
C TYR A 45 -5.80 -4.50 14.05
N SER A 46 -5.89 -4.69 12.74
CA SER A 46 -6.58 -5.84 12.18
C SER A 46 -5.64 -7.05 12.14
N PRO A 47 -6.14 -8.29 12.01
CA PRO A 47 -5.30 -9.47 11.80
C PRO A 47 -4.25 -9.29 10.71
N LEU A 48 -4.67 -8.74 9.55
CA LEU A 48 -3.76 -8.47 8.44
C LEU A 48 -2.66 -7.49 8.82
N THR A 49 -3.00 -6.31 9.33
CA THR A 49 -1.99 -5.29 9.68
C THR A 49 -1.04 -5.75 10.75
N TYR A 50 -1.50 -6.56 11.70
CA TYR A 50 -0.65 -7.17 12.72
C TYR A 50 0.37 -8.14 12.11
N CYS A 51 -0.06 -9.06 11.24
CA CYS A 51 0.85 -9.97 10.56
C CYS A 51 1.91 -9.22 9.75
N LEU A 52 1.51 -8.15 9.03
CA LEU A 52 2.44 -7.38 8.22
C LEU A 52 3.45 -6.60 9.08
N ASP A 53 3.00 -6.00 10.18
CA ASP A 53 3.86 -5.24 11.10
C ASP A 53 4.89 -6.16 11.79
N ASN A 54 4.53 -7.42 12.03
CA ASN A 54 5.43 -8.47 12.52
C ASN A 54 6.16 -9.24 11.39
N LYS A 55 6.12 -8.76 10.13
CA LYS A 55 6.80 -9.32 8.96
C LYS A 55 6.40 -10.77 8.62
N MET A 56 5.23 -11.21 9.04
CA MET A 56 4.66 -12.53 8.76
C MET A 56 4.00 -12.53 7.38
N SER A 57 4.82 -12.47 6.32
CA SER A 57 4.36 -12.27 4.93
C SER A 57 3.36 -13.32 4.48
N ASP A 58 3.65 -14.59 4.74
CA ASP A 58 2.86 -15.71 4.23
C ASP A 58 1.49 -15.77 4.93
N LEU A 59 1.45 -15.54 6.23
CA LEU A 59 0.20 -15.43 6.97
C LEU A 59 -0.62 -14.20 6.52
N GLY A 60 0.05 -13.07 6.22
CA GLY A 60 -0.57 -11.90 5.62
C GLY A 60 -1.22 -12.20 4.26
N ILE A 61 -0.54 -12.98 3.41
CA ILE A 61 -1.07 -13.41 2.11
C ILE A 61 -2.30 -14.30 2.29
N ILE A 62 -2.25 -15.26 3.22
CA ILE A 62 -3.40 -16.11 3.56
C ILE A 62 -4.60 -15.26 3.98
N LEU A 63 -4.39 -14.27 4.85
CA LEU A 63 -5.47 -13.37 5.29
C LEU A 63 -6.07 -12.55 4.13
N ILE A 64 -5.24 -12.03 3.22
CA ILE A 64 -5.72 -11.33 2.02
C ILE A 64 -6.57 -12.27 1.15
N GLU A 65 -6.16 -13.53 0.98
CA GLU A 65 -6.89 -14.53 0.21
C GLU A 65 -8.24 -14.89 0.85
N GLN A 66 -8.30 -14.84 2.17
CA GLN A 66 -9.53 -15.12 2.93
C GLN A 66 -10.44 -13.88 3.08
N GLY A 67 -10.11 -12.75 2.47
CA GLY A 67 -10.98 -11.57 2.43
C GLY A 67 -10.73 -10.58 3.57
N ALA A 68 -9.51 -10.52 4.10
CA ALA A 68 -9.13 -9.47 5.03
C ALA A 68 -9.31 -8.07 4.43
N ASN A 69 -9.69 -7.10 5.25
CA ASN A 69 -9.79 -5.71 4.83
C ASN A 69 -8.40 -5.14 4.51
N ILE A 70 -8.11 -5.05 3.22
CA ILE A 70 -6.83 -4.58 2.67
C ILE A 70 -6.61 -3.06 2.80
N ASN A 71 -7.63 -2.32 3.23
CA ASN A 71 -7.57 -0.87 3.42
C ASN A 71 -7.82 -0.47 4.90
N TYR A 72 -7.65 -1.41 5.84
CA TYR A 72 -7.77 -1.12 7.27
C TYR A 72 -6.68 -0.13 7.71
N LYS A 73 -7.07 0.86 8.54
CA LYS A 73 -6.15 1.82 9.16
C LYS A 73 -5.82 1.43 10.59
N THR A 74 -4.56 1.27 10.91
CA THR A 74 -4.11 1.05 12.29
C THR A 74 -4.29 2.31 13.15
N LYS A 75 -4.27 2.16 14.48
CA LYS A 75 -4.20 3.30 15.41
C LYS A 75 -2.97 3.13 16.30
N PRO A 76 -2.29 4.22 16.68
CA PRO A 76 -2.57 5.64 16.38
C PRO A 76 -1.98 6.15 15.04
N ASN A 77 -1.23 5.32 14.30
CA ASN A 77 -0.42 5.77 13.16
C ASN A 77 -1.20 5.91 11.85
N GLU A 78 -2.41 5.35 11.76
CA GLU A 78 -3.23 5.27 10.54
C GLU A 78 -2.51 4.60 9.36
N ASP A 79 -1.61 3.65 9.64
CA ASP A 79 -0.93 2.90 8.60
C ASP A 79 -1.88 1.91 7.90
N PHE A 80 -1.81 1.87 6.58
CA PHE A 80 -2.51 0.92 5.72
C PHE A 80 -1.66 -0.33 5.47
N PRO A 81 -2.25 -1.49 5.17
CA PRO A 81 -1.52 -2.70 4.79
C PRO A 81 -0.46 -2.46 3.71
N LEU A 82 -0.78 -1.67 2.68
CA LEU A 82 0.17 -1.33 1.61
C LEU A 82 1.38 -0.55 2.14
N LEU A 83 1.16 0.45 3.01
CA LEU A 83 2.26 1.25 3.58
C LEU A 83 3.15 0.42 4.50
N ILE A 84 2.54 -0.47 5.31
CA ILE A 84 3.28 -1.40 6.16
C ILE A 84 4.13 -2.35 5.31
N ALA A 85 3.54 -2.95 4.27
CA ALA A 85 4.25 -3.83 3.36
C ALA A 85 5.42 -3.13 2.64
N CYS A 86 5.24 -1.88 2.19
CA CYS A 86 6.32 -1.07 1.61
C CYS A 86 7.41 -0.76 2.64
N ARG A 87 7.05 -0.42 3.88
CA ARG A 87 7.99 -0.09 4.96
C ARG A 87 8.93 -1.25 5.28
N TYR A 88 8.39 -2.46 5.35
CA TYR A 88 9.17 -3.66 5.69
C TYR A 88 9.70 -4.43 4.49
N GLY A 89 9.47 -3.95 3.27
CA GLY A 89 9.99 -4.59 2.07
C GLY A 89 9.31 -5.92 1.73
N LEU A 90 8.04 -6.11 2.11
CA LEU A 90 7.28 -7.35 1.91
C LEU A 90 6.78 -7.46 0.46
N GLU A 91 7.68 -7.76 -0.46
CA GLU A 91 7.43 -7.73 -1.91
C GLU A 91 6.24 -8.60 -2.34
N ASN A 92 6.16 -9.84 -1.84
CA ASN A 92 5.08 -10.76 -2.18
C ASN A 92 3.71 -10.26 -1.70
N VAL A 93 3.67 -9.62 -0.53
CA VAL A 93 2.47 -8.99 0.00
C VAL A 93 2.05 -7.80 -0.88
N VAL A 94 3.01 -6.94 -1.27
CA VAL A 94 2.71 -5.82 -2.19
C VAL A 94 2.15 -6.35 -3.51
N LYS A 95 2.78 -7.37 -4.12
CA LYS A 95 2.25 -8.03 -5.33
C LYS A 95 0.82 -8.51 -5.13
N LYS A 96 0.55 -9.16 -4.00
CA LYS A 96 -0.79 -9.69 -3.68
C LYS A 96 -1.81 -8.57 -3.51
N LEU A 97 -1.48 -7.51 -2.77
CA LEU A 97 -2.35 -6.34 -2.60
C LEU A 97 -2.68 -5.68 -3.95
N LEU A 98 -1.69 -5.53 -4.84
CA LEU A 98 -1.89 -4.93 -6.16
C LEU A 98 -2.77 -5.78 -7.11
N LEU A 99 -2.91 -7.08 -6.86
CA LEU A 99 -3.88 -7.92 -7.58
C LEU A 99 -5.32 -7.69 -7.11
N CYS A 100 -5.52 -7.13 -5.94
CA CYS A 100 -6.84 -6.81 -5.40
C CYS A 100 -7.35 -5.50 -6.01
N LYS A 101 -8.53 -5.53 -6.66
CA LYS A 101 -9.10 -4.37 -7.39
C LYS A 101 -9.36 -3.13 -6.52
N ASN A 102 -9.56 -3.33 -5.21
CA ASN A 102 -9.96 -2.27 -4.28
C ASN A 102 -8.80 -1.76 -3.42
N THR A 103 -7.55 -2.10 -3.74
CA THR A 103 -6.39 -1.58 -3.00
C THR A 103 -6.27 -0.08 -3.20
N ASP A 104 -6.30 0.68 -2.11
CA ASP A 104 -6.07 2.13 -2.13
C ASP A 104 -4.56 2.40 -2.23
N ILE A 105 -4.10 2.69 -3.45
CA ILE A 105 -2.70 3.06 -3.71
C ILE A 105 -2.38 4.52 -3.38
N ASN A 106 -3.39 5.35 -3.13
CA ASN A 106 -3.23 6.76 -2.80
C ASN A 106 -3.31 7.02 -1.29
N CYS A 107 -3.26 5.95 -0.50
CA CYS A 107 -3.37 6.05 0.95
C CYS A 107 -2.22 6.85 1.58
N LEU A 108 -2.56 7.55 2.67
CA LEU A 108 -1.66 8.33 3.52
C LEU A 108 -1.84 7.89 4.97
N ASN A 109 -0.76 7.79 5.71
CA ASN A 109 -0.82 7.62 7.16
C ASN A 109 -0.88 8.97 7.90
N LYS A 110 -0.94 8.95 9.22
CA LYS A 110 -0.99 10.16 10.07
C LYS A 110 0.23 11.09 9.90
N LYS A 111 1.36 10.56 9.42
CA LYS A 111 2.58 11.35 9.13
C LYS A 111 2.60 11.89 7.69
N ASN A 112 1.51 11.74 6.93
CA ASN A 112 1.43 12.04 5.51
C ASN A 112 2.45 11.25 4.66
N GLU A 113 2.86 10.07 5.11
CA GLU A 113 3.72 9.19 4.33
C GLU A 113 2.91 8.46 3.27
N THR A 114 3.45 8.42 2.06
CA THR A 114 2.97 7.62 0.93
C THR A 114 3.89 6.42 0.74
N TRP A 115 3.46 5.43 -0.07
CA TRP A 115 4.34 4.35 -0.49
C TRP A 115 5.62 4.88 -1.18
N ILE A 116 5.54 6.01 -1.92
CA ILE A 116 6.71 6.64 -2.58
C ILE A 116 7.71 7.11 -1.53
N SER A 117 7.27 7.93 -0.56
CA SER A 117 8.16 8.47 0.47
C SER A 117 8.80 7.36 1.31
N ILE A 118 8.03 6.32 1.65
CA ILE A 118 8.51 5.16 2.40
C ILE A 118 9.60 4.40 1.60
N LEU A 119 9.32 4.08 0.32
CA LEU A 119 10.27 3.33 -0.51
C LEU A 119 11.54 4.13 -0.85
N MET A 120 11.41 5.45 -0.97
CA MET A 120 12.57 6.33 -1.11
C MET A 120 13.45 6.32 0.14
N ASN A 121 12.84 6.42 1.33
CA ASN A 121 13.55 6.43 2.60
C ASN A 121 14.29 5.10 2.88
N ASN A 122 13.67 3.97 2.57
CA ASN A 122 14.27 2.65 2.78
C ASN A 122 15.04 2.13 1.57
N ARG A 123 15.13 2.91 0.48
CA ARG A 123 15.84 2.59 -0.78
C ARG A 123 15.39 1.28 -1.42
N ASN A 124 14.12 0.90 -1.28
CA ASN A 124 13.60 -0.33 -1.87
C ASN A 124 13.20 -0.13 -3.35
N ILE A 125 14.19 -0.27 -4.23
CA ILE A 125 14.03 -0.08 -5.68
C ILE A 125 13.12 -1.16 -6.28
N THR A 126 13.15 -2.38 -5.76
CA THR A 126 12.35 -3.50 -6.30
C THR A 126 10.86 -3.23 -6.19
N ILE A 127 10.39 -2.91 -4.99
CA ILE A 127 8.96 -2.58 -4.77
C ILE A 127 8.59 -1.28 -5.50
N TYR A 128 9.49 -0.29 -5.54
CA TYR A 128 9.25 0.95 -6.26
C TYR A 128 8.98 0.70 -7.76
N LYS A 129 9.80 -0.10 -8.42
CA LYS A 129 9.59 -0.50 -9.83
C LYS A 129 8.26 -1.25 -10.02
N LEU A 130 7.96 -2.19 -9.15
CA LEU A 130 6.71 -2.95 -9.15
C LEU A 130 5.47 -2.02 -9.06
N MET A 131 5.49 -1.05 -8.17
CA MET A 131 4.42 -0.05 -8.03
C MET A 131 4.29 0.83 -9.28
N GLN A 132 5.41 1.25 -9.88
CA GLN A 132 5.40 2.02 -11.12
C GLN A 132 4.80 1.23 -12.27
N GLU A 133 5.19 -0.02 -12.46
CA GLU A 133 4.65 -0.92 -13.50
C GLU A 133 3.14 -1.09 -13.34
N TYR A 134 2.67 -1.31 -12.12
CA TYR A 134 1.24 -1.39 -11.81
C TYR A 134 0.48 -0.12 -12.22
N ILE A 135 1.00 1.06 -11.85
CA ILE A 135 0.38 2.35 -12.20
C ILE A 135 0.35 2.55 -13.72
N LEU A 136 1.44 2.23 -14.43
CA LEU A 136 1.52 2.37 -15.88
C LEU A 136 0.55 1.43 -16.59
N LYS A 137 0.40 0.20 -16.13
CA LYS A 137 -0.53 -0.79 -16.67
C LYS A 137 -1.98 -0.33 -16.49
N ASN A 138 -2.34 0.14 -15.30
CA ASN A 138 -3.71 0.55 -15.00
C ASN A 138 -4.09 1.92 -15.60
N LYS A 139 -3.10 2.79 -15.88
CA LYS A 139 -3.37 4.04 -16.64
C LYS A 139 -3.83 3.79 -18.07
N LYS A 140 -3.48 2.67 -18.71
CA LYS A 140 -4.00 2.32 -20.04
C LYS A 140 -5.50 2.01 -19.98
N ASP A 141 -5.97 1.40 -18.90
CA ASP A 141 -7.40 1.08 -18.73
C ASP A 141 -8.24 2.30 -18.35
N TYR A 142 -7.66 3.29 -17.67
CA TYR A 142 -8.33 4.57 -17.37
C TYR A 142 -8.55 5.43 -18.62
N LYS A 143 -7.62 5.41 -19.57
CA LYS A 143 -7.77 6.19 -20.82
C LYS A 143 -8.90 5.70 -21.70
N SER A 144 -9.25 4.43 -21.66
CA SER A 144 -10.32 3.86 -22.47
C SER A 144 -11.72 4.10 -21.92
N LYS A 145 -11.87 4.33 -20.61
CA LYS A 145 -13.20 4.57 -19.99
C LYS A 145 -13.60 6.04 -19.91
N ASP A 146 -12.65 6.97 -19.78
CA ASP A 146 -12.94 8.41 -19.67
C ASP A 146 -13.11 9.12 -21.03
N ILE A 147 -12.62 8.51 -22.13
CA ILE A 147 -12.77 9.10 -23.48
C ILE A 147 -14.22 9.04 -23.98
N LEU A 148 -15.06 8.18 -23.39
CA LEU A 148 -16.44 8.01 -23.83
C LEU A 148 -17.46 8.91 -23.10
N LYS A 149 -17.07 9.70 -22.09
CA LYS A 149 -18.02 10.52 -21.29
C LYS A 149 -17.89 12.03 -21.44
N ASP A 150 -16.81 12.58 -22.02
CA ASP A 150 -16.62 14.05 -22.13
C ASP A 150 -16.28 14.51 -23.55
N ASN A 151 -17.26 14.43 -24.43
CA ASN A 151 -17.22 15.09 -25.74
C ASN A 151 -17.78 16.52 -25.69
N ASN A 152 -17.31 17.39 -24.78
CA ASN A 152 -17.49 18.84 -24.94
C ASN A 152 -16.88 19.61 -23.77
N LYS A 153 -15.63 19.98 -23.83
CA LYS A 153 -15.02 21.27 -23.43
C LYS A 153 -13.50 21.12 -23.18
N ASN A 154 -12.72 21.97 -23.85
CA ASN A 154 -11.31 22.30 -23.61
C ASN A 154 -10.21 21.38 -24.17
N ILE A 155 -10.08 21.34 -25.50
CA ILE A 155 -8.95 20.69 -26.20
C ILE A 155 -7.58 21.34 -25.87
N LYS A 156 -7.52 22.63 -25.61
CA LYS A 156 -6.26 23.36 -25.36
C LYS A 156 -5.64 23.02 -23.99
N THR A 157 -6.44 22.91 -22.97
CA THR A 157 -5.98 22.57 -21.59
C THR A 157 -5.54 21.12 -21.51
N LYS A 158 -6.24 20.19 -22.19
CA LYS A 158 -5.86 18.77 -22.26
C LYS A 158 -4.50 18.53 -22.92
N LYS A 159 -4.18 19.31 -23.99
CA LYS A 159 -2.89 19.18 -24.71
C LYS A 159 -1.71 19.67 -23.85
N TYR A 160 -1.90 20.75 -23.07
CA TYR A 160 -0.90 21.27 -22.15
C TYR A 160 -0.62 20.30 -20.99
N ILE A 161 -1.67 19.76 -20.36
CA ILE A 161 -1.58 18.78 -19.26
C ILE A 161 -0.93 17.47 -19.74
N ASN A 162 -1.29 16.96 -20.92
CA ASN A 162 -0.71 15.73 -21.47
C ASN A 162 0.77 15.88 -21.85
N ASN A 163 1.19 17.04 -22.39
CA ASN A 163 2.59 17.30 -22.69
C ASN A 163 3.43 17.44 -21.41
N LYS A 164 2.87 18.07 -20.36
CA LYS A 164 3.52 18.18 -19.05
C LYS A 164 3.61 16.81 -18.34
N LYS A 165 2.56 15.97 -18.41
CA LYS A 165 2.55 14.59 -17.92
C LYS A 165 3.58 13.71 -18.63
N LYS A 166 3.72 13.84 -19.97
CA LYS A 166 4.71 13.08 -20.75
C LYS A 166 6.15 13.47 -20.41
N LYS A 167 6.39 14.77 -20.16
CA LYS A 167 7.69 15.28 -19.69
C LYS A 167 8.06 14.76 -18.29
N ILE A 168 7.07 14.65 -17.40
CA ILE A 168 7.22 14.15 -16.04
C ILE A 168 7.50 12.62 -16.04
N ILE A 169 6.74 11.85 -16.83
CA ILE A 169 6.93 10.40 -16.98
C ILE A 169 8.33 10.08 -17.55
N ASN A 170 8.79 10.89 -18.54
CA ASN A 170 10.14 10.74 -19.10
C ASN A 170 11.25 11.17 -18.13
N SER A 171 10.98 12.09 -17.19
CA SER A 171 11.94 12.46 -16.15
C SER A 171 11.98 11.46 -14.98
N LEU A 172 10.97 10.60 -14.84
CA LEU A 172 10.94 9.51 -13.86
C LEU A 172 11.56 8.21 -14.39
N SER A 173 11.85 8.14 -15.70
CA SER A 173 12.55 7.01 -16.32
C SER A 173 14.08 7.12 -16.25
N PHE A 174 14.61 8.15 -15.61
CA PHE A 174 16.04 8.30 -15.40
C PHE A 174 16.52 7.42 -14.23
N ASP A 175 17.63 6.75 -14.47
CA ASP A 175 18.40 5.95 -13.53
C ASP A 175 18.49 6.62 -12.16
N PHE A 176 18.29 5.82 -11.12
CA PHE A 176 18.46 6.21 -9.73
C PHE A 176 19.90 6.71 -9.55
N PRO A 177 20.17 8.00 -9.41
CA PRO A 177 21.51 8.45 -9.04
C PRO A 177 21.72 8.10 -7.56
N LEU A 178 22.85 7.47 -7.28
CA LEU A 178 23.28 7.00 -5.97
C LEU A 178 23.43 8.11 -4.89
N GLU A 179 23.23 9.39 -5.26
CA GLU A 179 23.42 10.56 -4.39
C GLU A 179 22.26 11.56 -4.51
N TYR A 180 21.12 11.26 -3.88
CA TYR A 180 20.09 12.30 -3.71
C TYR A 180 19.89 12.69 -2.25
N ASN A 181 20.16 13.96 -1.99
CA ASN A 181 19.81 14.68 -0.77
C ASN A 181 18.29 14.69 -0.59
N THR A 182 17.81 14.31 0.60
CA THR A 182 16.39 14.27 0.99
C THR A 182 15.64 15.59 0.73
N GLU A 183 16.31 16.74 0.78
CA GLU A 183 15.73 18.06 0.48
C GLU A 183 15.35 18.23 -0.99
N TYR A 184 16.16 17.70 -1.92
CA TYR A 184 15.86 17.76 -3.36
C TYR A 184 14.62 16.93 -3.71
N ILE A 185 14.50 15.76 -3.09
CA ILE A 185 13.36 14.84 -3.27
C ILE A 185 12.07 15.49 -2.73
N ASN A 186 12.11 16.07 -1.54
CA ASN A 186 10.96 16.73 -0.93
C ASN A 186 10.53 18.00 -1.70
N SER A 187 11.47 18.79 -2.24
CA SER A 187 11.16 19.95 -3.07
C SER A 187 10.50 19.57 -4.42
N LYS A 188 10.85 18.42 -4.97
CA LYS A 188 10.23 17.90 -6.18
C LYS A 188 8.87 17.26 -5.89
N LEU A 189 8.73 16.50 -4.80
CA LEU A 189 7.48 15.87 -4.39
C LEU A 189 6.40 16.90 -4.00
N SER A 190 6.75 17.99 -3.31
CA SER A 190 5.79 19.06 -2.99
C SER A 190 5.17 19.70 -4.23
N LYS A 191 5.95 19.83 -5.33
CA LYS A 191 5.43 20.29 -6.63
C LYS A 191 4.49 19.29 -7.30
N TYR A 192 4.56 17.99 -6.95
CA TYR A 192 3.67 16.95 -7.48
C TYR A 192 2.37 16.83 -6.71
N TYR A 193 2.37 17.12 -5.40
CA TYR A 193 1.14 17.13 -4.58
C TYR A 193 0.14 18.20 -5.04
N PHE A 194 0.60 19.37 -5.50
CA PHE A 194 -0.27 20.43 -6.03
C PHE A 194 -0.91 20.13 -7.39
N LEU A 195 -0.57 19.03 -8.04
CA LEU A 195 -1.07 18.67 -9.38
C LEU A 195 -2.08 17.51 -9.37
N TYR A 196 -2.39 16.96 -8.19
CA TYR A 196 -3.29 15.81 -8.03
C TYR A 196 -4.51 16.07 -7.14
N PHE A 197 -4.64 17.28 -6.57
CA PHE A 197 -5.85 17.77 -5.89
C PHE A 197 -6.49 18.93 -6.62
#